data_1c77dd96ab272f78083c0dca49ef7804
#
_entry.id   1c77dd96ab272f78083c0dca49ef7804
#
_cell.length_a   1.000
_cell.length_b   1.000
_cell.length_c   1.000
_cell.angle_alpha   90.00
_cell.angle_beta   90.00
_cell.angle_gamma   90.00
#
_symmetry.space_group_name_H-M   'P 1'
#
loop_
_entity.id
_entity.type
_entity.pdbx_description
1 polymer ?
#
loop_
_entity_poly.entity_id
_entity_poly.type
_entity_poly.pdbx_seq_one_letter_code
_entity_poly.pdbx_strand_id
1 'polypeptide(L)'
;MLKPLPNLKRCLSRTLAGLFATLILLPFAGSVFAQLPVIRFVRDPDPAPDFKLKEFAGKQLTLEASRGKVVLLNFWATWCGPCRAEIPELIALQNRYKDHLQIIGLVVDDDDEQAIRSVIASEGINYPVALADSETRFAYGGIAALPTVFVINTEGRVVQKHVGLFDPALYETEVRALIGLPIAAKVETFQDEGDVFLKHADRAKILPGVDMSKLSPEQRDAALHKFNAESCTCGCKFTLAQCRIYDAACQTSQKRTTEIVKALSKQESPQPAKDAGKISEPTATPASGESPKP
;
A
#
# COMPACT_ATOMS: atom_id res chain seq x y z
N MET A 1 -80.26 -50.18 -27.92
CA MET A 1 -79.89 -48.90 -27.26
C MET A 1 -78.42 -48.88 -27.12
N LEU A 2 -77.69 -48.28 -28.03
CA LEU A 2 -76.22 -48.15 -28.03
C LEU A 2 -75.89 -46.75 -27.58
N LYS A 3 -75.06 -46.62 -26.50
CA LYS A 3 -74.54 -45.34 -25.99
C LYS A 3 -73.37 -44.87 -26.88
N PRO A 4 -73.28 -43.61 -27.23
CA PRO A 4 -72.16 -43.07 -28.03
C PRO A 4 -70.90 -42.92 -27.20
N LEU A 5 -69.74 -43.26 -27.78
CA LEU A 5 -68.38 -43.11 -27.23
C LEU A 5 -67.92 -41.63 -27.20
N PRO A 6 -67.26 -41.18 -26.23
CA PRO A 6 -66.80 -39.78 -26.17
C PRO A 6 -65.55 -39.52 -27.04
N ASN A 7 -65.52 -38.29 -27.59
CA ASN A 7 -64.59 -37.76 -28.57
C ASN A 7 -63.09 -37.93 -28.19
N LEU A 8 -62.40 -38.73 -29.01
CA LEU A 8 -60.94 -38.96 -28.91
C LEU A 8 -60.06 -37.77 -29.34
N LYS A 9 -60.67 -36.70 -29.84
CA LYS A 9 -59.90 -35.52 -30.34
C LYS A 9 -59.47 -34.48 -29.32
N ARG A 10 -59.87 -34.62 -28.04
CA ARG A 10 -59.48 -33.65 -26.96
C ARG A 10 -58.30 -34.08 -26.13
N CYS A 11 -57.80 -35.30 -26.29
CA CYS A 11 -56.69 -35.80 -25.45
C CYS A 11 -55.30 -35.59 -26.07
N LEU A 12 -55.19 -35.36 -27.39
CA LEU A 12 -53.86 -35.17 -28.03
C LEU A 12 -53.35 -33.74 -28.00
N SER A 13 -54.21 -32.75 -27.70
CA SER A 13 -53.79 -31.34 -27.71
C SER A 13 -53.18 -30.86 -26.36
N ARG A 14 -53.34 -31.63 -25.28
CA ARG A 14 -52.85 -31.22 -23.96
C ARG A 14 -51.47 -31.78 -23.58
N THR A 15 -51.00 -32.80 -24.28
CA THR A 15 -49.69 -33.41 -24.04
C THR A 15 -48.54 -32.78 -24.81
N LEU A 16 -48.80 -32.08 -25.93
CA LEU A 16 -47.75 -31.35 -26.65
C LEU A 16 -47.45 -29.94 -26.08
N ALA A 17 -48.38 -29.32 -25.31
CA ALA A 17 -48.16 -28.02 -24.70
C ALA A 17 -47.33 -28.11 -23.42
N GLY A 18 -47.23 -29.30 -22.79
CA GLY A 18 -46.45 -29.52 -21.55
C GLY A 18 -44.95 -29.75 -21.77
N LEU A 19 -44.55 -30.16 -22.96
CA LEU A 19 -43.14 -30.46 -23.29
C LEU A 19 -42.33 -29.25 -23.77
N PHE A 20 -42.97 -28.13 -24.12
CA PHE A 20 -42.27 -26.90 -24.52
C PHE A 20 -42.05 -25.91 -23.38
N ALA A 21 -42.72 -26.11 -22.23
CA ALA A 21 -42.56 -25.20 -21.06
C ALA A 21 -41.45 -25.60 -20.10
N THR A 22 -40.85 -26.79 -20.23
CA THR A 22 -39.77 -27.26 -19.33
C THR A 22 -38.37 -27.04 -19.88
N LEU A 23 -38.21 -26.45 -21.06
CA LEU A 23 -36.90 -26.25 -21.69
C LEU A 23 -36.32 -24.81 -21.49
N ILE A 24 -36.96 -23.95 -20.69
CA ILE A 24 -36.52 -22.53 -20.53
C ILE A 24 -36.01 -22.23 -19.14
N LEU A 25 -35.87 -23.20 -18.25
CA LEU A 25 -35.26 -23.03 -16.93
C LEU A 25 -33.97 -23.87 -16.80
N LEU A 26 -33.06 -23.75 -17.78
CA LEU A 26 -31.64 -23.97 -17.46
C LEU A 26 -31.18 -22.79 -16.65
N PRO A 27 -30.79 -22.98 -15.36
CA PRO A 27 -30.13 -21.93 -14.64
C PRO A 27 -28.85 -21.59 -15.43
N PHE A 28 -28.77 -20.36 -15.90
CA PHE A 28 -27.50 -19.79 -16.31
C PHE A 28 -26.61 -19.85 -15.06
N ALA A 29 -25.93 -20.97 -14.88
CA ALA A 29 -24.82 -21.09 -13.95
C ALA A 29 -23.73 -20.15 -14.49
N GLY A 30 -23.93 -18.85 -14.28
CA GLY A 30 -22.89 -17.86 -14.46
C GLY A 30 -21.74 -18.34 -13.59
N SER A 31 -20.68 -18.83 -14.23
CA SER A 31 -19.42 -19.10 -13.55
C SER A 31 -18.98 -17.78 -12.94
N VAL A 32 -19.24 -17.60 -11.64
CA VAL A 32 -18.63 -16.54 -10.84
C VAL A 32 -17.14 -16.89 -10.84
N PHE A 33 -16.41 -16.35 -11.79
CA PHE A 33 -14.95 -16.34 -11.70
C PHE A 33 -14.62 -15.54 -10.46
N ALA A 34 -14.44 -16.22 -9.33
CA ALA A 34 -13.90 -15.61 -8.13
C ALA A 34 -12.53 -15.07 -8.52
N GLN A 35 -12.43 -13.74 -8.61
CA GLN A 35 -11.16 -13.08 -8.86
C GLN A 35 -10.27 -13.37 -7.64
N LEU A 36 -9.06 -13.87 -7.90
CA LEU A 36 -8.09 -14.08 -6.83
C LEU A 36 -7.82 -12.74 -6.14
N PRO A 37 -7.72 -12.73 -4.82
CA PRO A 37 -7.29 -11.53 -4.09
C PRO A 37 -5.92 -11.07 -4.59
N VAL A 38 -5.68 -9.77 -4.54
CA VAL A 38 -4.42 -9.17 -4.96
C VAL A 38 -3.66 -8.72 -3.72
N ILE A 39 -2.43 -9.21 -3.57
CA ILE A 39 -1.46 -8.67 -2.61
C ILE A 39 -0.44 -7.82 -3.36
N ARG A 40 0.09 -6.80 -2.70
CA ARG A 40 0.94 -5.81 -3.37
C ARG A 40 2.20 -5.55 -2.55
N PHE A 41 3.35 -5.60 -3.20
CA PHE A 41 4.64 -5.28 -2.58
C PHE A 41 5.32 -4.10 -3.26
N VAL A 42 6.11 -3.36 -2.49
CA VAL A 42 6.95 -2.29 -3.03
C VAL A 42 7.94 -2.89 -4.03
N ARG A 43 8.08 -2.26 -5.20
CA ARG A 43 8.94 -2.73 -6.30
C ARG A 43 10.42 -2.66 -5.95
N ASP A 44 10.84 -1.53 -5.36
CA ASP A 44 12.23 -1.26 -4.96
C ASP A 44 12.24 -0.93 -3.45
N PRO A 45 12.11 -1.98 -2.59
CA PRO A 45 11.91 -1.76 -1.16
C PRO A 45 13.19 -1.23 -0.49
N ASP A 46 13.03 -0.24 0.39
CA ASP A 46 14.10 0.26 1.23
C ASP A 46 14.50 -0.72 2.33
N PRO A 47 15.75 -0.68 2.79
CA PRO A 47 16.13 -1.30 4.05
C PRO A 47 15.24 -0.79 5.19
N ALA A 48 14.72 -1.71 6.00
CA ALA A 48 14.00 -1.35 7.20
C ALA A 48 14.96 -0.63 8.18
N PRO A 49 14.54 0.51 8.78
CA PRO A 49 15.31 1.14 9.82
C PRO A 49 15.60 0.17 10.96
N ASP A 50 16.86 0.03 11.34
CA ASP A 50 17.21 -0.79 12.49
C ASP A 50 16.93 -0.03 13.79
N PHE A 51 16.80 -0.77 14.89
CA PHE A 51 16.58 -0.23 16.22
C PHE A 51 17.29 -1.10 17.26
N LYS A 52 17.53 -0.51 18.41
CA LYS A 52 18.14 -1.19 19.55
C LYS A 52 17.33 -0.91 20.80
N LEU A 53 16.35 -1.76 21.05
CA LEU A 53 15.40 -1.59 22.15
C LEU A 53 15.59 -2.68 23.22
N LYS A 54 15.07 -2.46 24.42
CA LYS A 54 14.98 -3.46 25.46
C LYS A 54 13.59 -4.06 25.45
N GLU A 55 13.49 -5.36 25.18
CA GLU A 55 12.20 -6.06 25.26
C GLU A 55 11.74 -6.21 26.71
N PHE A 56 10.44 -6.37 26.91
CA PHE A 56 9.85 -6.58 28.24
C PHE A 56 10.33 -7.87 28.91
N ALA A 57 10.80 -8.87 28.17
CA ALA A 57 11.46 -10.06 28.70
C ALA A 57 12.92 -9.79 29.17
N GLY A 58 13.44 -8.59 29.00
CA GLY A 58 14.75 -8.15 29.49
C GLY A 58 15.91 -8.29 28.51
N LYS A 59 15.71 -8.91 27.35
CA LYS A 59 16.74 -9.07 26.32
C LYS A 59 16.84 -7.81 25.45
N GLN A 60 17.95 -7.69 24.74
CA GLN A 60 18.10 -6.69 23.69
C GLN A 60 17.36 -7.14 22.44
N LEU A 61 16.54 -6.26 21.86
CA LEU A 61 15.80 -6.46 20.65
C LEU A 61 16.40 -5.58 19.54
N THR A 62 16.78 -6.19 18.43
CA THR A 62 17.23 -5.53 17.21
C THR A 62 16.52 -6.16 16.01
N LEU A 63 16.33 -5.41 14.95
CA LEU A 63 15.79 -5.97 13.73
C LEU A 63 16.79 -6.92 13.05
N GLU A 64 18.08 -6.61 13.16
CA GLU A 64 19.16 -7.41 12.59
C GLU A 64 19.12 -8.87 13.08
N ALA A 65 18.75 -9.12 14.34
CA ALA A 65 18.61 -10.46 14.91
C ALA A 65 17.55 -11.32 14.20
N SER A 66 16.67 -10.71 13.41
CA SER A 66 15.60 -11.38 12.65
C SER A 66 15.92 -11.59 11.16
N ARG A 67 17.16 -11.31 10.73
CA ARG A 67 17.58 -11.56 9.34
C ARG A 67 17.36 -12.99 8.92
N GLY A 68 16.93 -13.19 7.67
CA GLY A 68 16.58 -14.51 7.13
C GLY A 68 15.13 -14.93 7.42
N LYS A 69 14.40 -14.18 8.27
CA LYS A 69 12.96 -14.36 8.48
C LYS A 69 12.19 -13.20 7.88
N VAL A 70 10.94 -13.45 7.51
CA VAL A 70 9.97 -12.38 7.32
C VAL A 70 9.67 -11.75 8.68
N VAL A 71 9.58 -10.42 8.75
CA VAL A 71 9.22 -9.75 10.00
C VAL A 71 7.89 -9.01 9.82
N LEU A 72 6.95 -9.24 10.75
CA LEU A 72 5.80 -8.36 10.96
C LEU A 72 6.11 -7.45 12.15
N LEU A 73 6.45 -6.21 11.86
CA LEU A 73 6.73 -5.19 12.85
C LEU A 73 5.46 -4.42 13.15
N ASN A 74 4.80 -4.77 14.26
CA ASN A 74 3.51 -4.24 14.65
C ASN A 74 3.64 -3.13 15.70
N PHE A 75 3.24 -1.91 15.33
CA PHE A 75 3.08 -0.78 16.26
C PHE A 75 1.65 -0.79 16.83
N TRP A 76 1.54 -0.84 18.16
CA TRP A 76 0.28 -0.98 18.86
C TRP A 76 0.28 -0.24 20.20
N ALA A 77 -0.89 -0.16 20.88
CA ALA A 77 -1.03 0.40 22.20
C ALA A 77 -2.00 -0.42 23.07
N THR A 78 -1.85 -0.34 24.39
CA THR A 78 -2.67 -1.09 25.34
C THR A 78 -4.15 -0.70 25.29
N TRP A 79 -4.43 0.58 25.06
CA TRP A 79 -5.79 1.15 24.93
C TRP A 79 -6.41 0.99 23.54
N CYS A 80 -5.63 0.50 22.56
CA CYS A 80 -6.10 0.36 21.18
C CYS A 80 -6.93 -0.92 21.01
N GLY A 81 -8.24 -0.80 20.98
CA GLY A 81 -9.16 -1.93 20.80
C GLY A 81 -8.90 -2.76 19.53
N PRO A 82 -8.78 -2.14 18.32
CA PRO A 82 -8.42 -2.86 17.11
C PRO A 82 -7.07 -3.58 17.18
N CYS A 83 -6.06 -3.00 17.87
CA CYS A 83 -4.77 -3.65 18.05
C CYS A 83 -4.90 -4.94 18.87
N ARG A 84 -5.69 -4.88 19.95
CA ARG A 84 -5.92 -6.07 20.79
C ARG A 84 -6.71 -7.15 20.07
N ALA A 85 -7.61 -6.77 19.17
CA ALA A 85 -8.39 -7.71 18.38
C ALA A 85 -7.54 -8.57 17.42
N GLU A 86 -6.38 -8.06 16.94
CA GLU A 86 -5.50 -8.82 16.04
C GLU A 86 -4.48 -9.72 16.76
N ILE A 87 -4.22 -9.47 18.08
CA ILE A 87 -3.20 -10.22 18.84
C ILE A 87 -3.37 -11.75 18.78
N PRO A 88 -4.57 -12.35 18.97
CA PRO A 88 -4.72 -13.80 18.91
C PRO A 88 -4.27 -14.40 17.60
N GLU A 89 -4.54 -13.74 16.48
CA GLU A 89 -4.16 -14.20 15.15
C GLU A 89 -2.66 -14.03 14.90
N LEU A 90 -2.06 -12.96 15.39
CA LEU A 90 -0.62 -12.77 15.35
C LEU A 90 0.10 -13.87 16.14
N ILE A 91 -0.41 -14.24 17.32
CA ILE A 91 0.09 -15.38 18.11
C ILE A 91 0.01 -16.69 17.33
N ALA A 92 -1.13 -16.95 16.68
CA ALA A 92 -1.32 -18.14 15.85
C ALA A 92 -0.36 -18.17 14.66
N LEU A 93 -0.16 -17.02 14.02
CA LEU A 93 0.75 -16.86 12.88
C LEU A 93 2.22 -17.09 13.29
N GLN A 94 2.65 -16.51 14.42
CA GLN A 94 3.97 -16.72 15.00
C GLN A 94 4.24 -18.21 15.29
N ASN A 95 3.28 -18.92 15.87
CA ASN A 95 3.40 -20.34 16.13
C ASN A 95 3.51 -21.18 14.85
N ARG A 96 2.67 -20.86 13.84
CA ARG A 96 2.59 -21.59 12.59
C ARG A 96 3.87 -21.48 11.75
N TYR A 97 4.47 -20.28 11.75
CA TYR A 97 5.63 -19.94 10.90
C TYR A 97 6.89 -19.60 11.69
N LYS A 98 7.06 -20.07 12.93
CA LYS A 98 8.15 -19.72 13.86
C LYS A 98 9.55 -19.78 13.27
N ASP A 99 9.78 -20.69 12.31
CA ASP A 99 11.10 -20.87 11.68
C ASP A 99 11.36 -19.85 10.55
N HIS A 100 10.32 -19.25 9.99
CA HIS A 100 10.37 -18.35 8.84
C HIS A 100 9.81 -16.93 9.12
N LEU A 101 9.09 -16.76 10.21
CA LEU A 101 8.45 -15.52 10.62
C LEU A 101 8.93 -15.10 12.00
N GLN A 102 9.15 -13.80 12.17
CA GLN A 102 9.31 -13.14 13.46
C GLN A 102 8.30 -12.00 13.57
N ILE A 103 7.38 -12.08 14.50
CA ILE A 103 6.55 -10.93 14.86
C ILE A 103 7.26 -10.14 15.95
N ILE A 104 7.25 -8.82 15.85
CA ILE A 104 7.80 -7.89 16.85
C ILE A 104 6.72 -6.86 17.17
N GLY A 105 6.31 -6.80 18.44
CA GLY A 105 5.37 -5.79 18.92
C GLY A 105 6.11 -4.56 19.45
N LEU A 106 5.84 -3.41 18.88
CA LEU A 106 6.35 -2.12 19.36
C LEU A 106 5.22 -1.30 19.96
N VAL A 107 5.26 -1.11 21.27
CA VAL A 107 4.27 -0.32 22.02
C VAL A 107 4.58 1.16 21.86
N VAL A 108 3.58 1.96 21.52
CA VAL A 108 3.74 3.42 21.29
C VAL A 108 3.06 4.30 22.33
N ASP A 109 2.42 3.72 23.32
CA ASP A 109 1.82 4.46 24.41
C ASP A 109 2.88 4.86 25.46
N ASP A 110 2.54 5.89 26.24
CA ASP A 110 3.35 6.36 27.35
C ASP A 110 2.85 5.76 28.70
N ASP A 111 2.13 4.63 28.62
CA ASP A 111 1.59 3.96 29.79
C ASP A 111 2.68 3.38 30.70
N ASP A 112 2.30 3.14 31.94
CA ASP A 112 3.14 2.44 32.91
C ASP A 112 3.57 1.07 32.38
N GLU A 113 4.86 0.78 32.48
CA GLU A 113 5.45 -0.51 32.09
C GLU A 113 4.67 -1.71 32.67
N GLN A 114 4.12 -1.58 33.88
CA GLN A 114 3.34 -2.64 34.51
C GLN A 114 2.01 -2.89 33.78
N ALA A 115 1.35 -1.86 33.28
CA ALA A 115 0.13 -1.99 32.49
C ALA A 115 0.40 -2.75 31.17
N ILE A 116 1.51 -2.41 30.49
CA ILE A 116 1.92 -3.11 29.28
C ILE A 116 2.24 -4.59 29.55
N ARG A 117 2.98 -4.88 30.59
CA ARG A 117 3.28 -6.27 31.03
C ARG A 117 2.03 -7.05 31.35
N SER A 118 1.03 -6.42 31.97
CA SER A 118 -0.26 -7.04 32.25
C SER A 118 -0.99 -7.44 30.97
N VAL A 119 -1.01 -6.59 29.96
CA VAL A 119 -1.62 -6.92 28.65
C VAL A 119 -0.84 -8.04 27.97
N ILE A 120 0.50 -7.99 27.93
CA ILE A 120 1.34 -9.05 27.35
C ILE A 120 0.99 -10.41 27.97
N ALA A 121 0.86 -10.45 29.32
CA ALA A 121 0.55 -11.68 30.03
C ALA A 121 -0.90 -12.14 29.83
N SER A 122 -1.88 -11.23 29.88
CA SER A 122 -3.31 -11.57 29.77
C SER A 122 -3.69 -12.01 28.36
N GLU A 123 -3.09 -11.44 27.33
CA GLU A 123 -3.31 -11.84 25.92
C GLU A 123 -2.44 -13.05 25.52
N GLY A 124 -1.48 -13.45 26.34
CA GLY A 124 -0.57 -14.58 26.06
C GLY A 124 0.36 -14.34 24.89
N ILE A 125 0.84 -13.10 24.71
CA ILE A 125 1.72 -12.71 23.59
C ILE A 125 3.00 -13.55 23.62
N ASN A 126 3.28 -14.25 22.51
CA ASN A 126 4.35 -15.23 22.37
C ASN A 126 5.54 -14.73 21.49
N TYR A 127 5.56 -13.45 21.21
CA TYR A 127 6.60 -12.80 20.40
C TYR A 127 7.22 -11.62 21.18
N PRO A 128 8.44 -11.16 20.80
CA PRO A 128 9.10 -10.04 21.45
C PRO A 128 8.25 -8.76 21.43
N VAL A 129 8.20 -8.09 22.58
CA VAL A 129 7.54 -6.78 22.74
C VAL A 129 8.51 -5.81 23.40
N ALA A 130 8.61 -4.61 22.84
CA ALA A 130 9.38 -3.50 23.39
C ALA A 130 8.61 -2.19 23.32
N LEU A 131 9.00 -1.21 24.15
CA LEU A 131 8.52 0.16 24.00
C LEU A 131 9.25 0.81 22.81
N ALA A 132 8.49 1.37 21.88
CA ALA A 132 9.04 2.14 20.76
C ALA A 132 9.51 3.51 21.26
N ASP A 133 10.80 3.79 21.18
CA ASP A 133 11.31 5.14 21.44
C ASP A 133 10.91 6.13 20.31
N SER A 134 11.14 7.42 20.57
CA SER A 134 10.80 8.47 19.60
C SER A 134 11.61 8.38 18.32
N GLU A 135 12.85 7.89 18.38
CA GLU A 135 13.72 7.70 17.21
C GLU A 135 13.19 6.60 16.31
N THR A 136 12.87 5.44 16.89
CA THR A 136 12.28 4.32 16.16
C THR A 136 10.94 4.71 15.53
N ARG A 137 10.04 5.36 16.30
CA ARG A 137 8.75 5.85 15.75
C ARG A 137 8.95 6.82 14.58
N PHE A 138 9.90 7.74 14.68
CA PHE A 138 10.20 8.69 13.62
C PHE A 138 10.80 8.01 12.39
N ALA A 139 11.72 7.07 12.56
CA ALA A 139 12.34 6.33 11.46
C ALA A 139 11.30 5.55 10.63
N TYR A 140 10.24 5.05 11.28
CA TYR A 140 9.10 4.38 10.63
C TYR A 140 7.97 5.35 10.21
N GLY A 141 8.26 6.65 10.11
CA GLY A 141 7.34 7.66 9.57
C GLY A 141 6.38 8.26 10.60
N GLY A 142 6.70 8.16 11.91
CA GLY A 142 5.98 8.85 12.98
C GLY A 142 4.71 8.15 13.49
N ILE A 143 4.29 7.04 12.94
CA ILE A 143 3.14 6.22 13.35
C ILE A 143 1.88 7.05 13.63
N ALA A 144 1.18 7.45 12.57
CA ALA A 144 0.02 8.33 12.64
C ALA A 144 -1.26 7.65 13.14
N ALA A 145 -1.37 6.33 13.03
CA ALA A 145 -2.55 5.56 13.41
C ALA A 145 -2.17 4.15 13.89
N LEU A 146 -3.08 3.50 14.60
CA LEU A 146 -2.88 2.17 15.18
C LEU A 146 -4.04 1.23 14.83
N PRO A 147 -3.73 -0.06 14.65
CA PRO A 147 -2.40 -0.63 14.52
C PRO A 147 -1.70 -0.18 13.24
N THR A 148 -0.37 -0.21 13.20
CA THR A 148 0.42 -0.07 11.96
C THR A 148 1.40 -1.24 11.89
N VAL A 149 1.33 -2.03 10.82
CA VAL A 149 2.19 -3.18 10.60
C VAL A 149 3.06 -2.95 9.38
N PHE A 150 4.38 -3.05 9.56
CA PHE A 150 5.33 -3.11 8.46
C PHE A 150 5.67 -4.56 8.17
N VAL A 151 5.54 -4.95 6.91
CA VAL A 151 5.96 -6.26 6.41
C VAL A 151 7.37 -6.13 5.86
N ILE A 152 8.29 -6.87 6.45
CA ILE A 152 9.72 -6.83 6.12
C ILE A 152 10.11 -8.20 5.59
N ASN A 153 10.77 -8.25 4.43
CA ASN A 153 11.19 -9.49 3.80
C ASN A 153 12.43 -10.11 4.49
N THR A 154 12.82 -11.29 4.07
CA THR A 154 13.98 -12.04 4.60
C THR A 154 15.31 -11.29 4.48
N GLU A 155 15.41 -10.33 3.55
CA GLU A 155 16.56 -9.46 3.35
C GLU A 155 16.54 -8.23 4.24
N GLY A 156 15.47 -8.06 5.07
CA GLY A 156 15.29 -6.92 5.96
C GLY A 156 14.89 -5.64 5.24
N ARG A 157 14.12 -5.76 4.16
CA ARG A 157 13.57 -4.62 3.42
C ARG A 157 12.07 -4.51 3.65
N VAL A 158 11.55 -3.29 3.80
CA VAL A 158 10.12 -3.05 3.98
C VAL A 158 9.41 -3.18 2.65
N VAL A 159 8.61 -4.23 2.51
CA VAL A 159 7.88 -4.54 1.27
C VAL A 159 6.42 -4.10 1.30
N GLN A 160 5.85 -3.86 2.49
CA GLN A 160 4.47 -3.37 2.64
C GLN A 160 4.27 -2.68 4.00
N LYS A 161 3.27 -1.81 4.08
CA LYS A 161 2.77 -1.17 5.30
C LYS A 161 1.26 -1.22 5.33
N HIS A 162 0.72 -1.70 6.41
CA HIS A 162 -0.71 -1.70 6.69
C HIS A 162 -1.04 -0.74 7.82
N VAL A 163 -2.04 0.11 7.65
CA VAL A 163 -2.51 1.08 8.65
C VAL A 163 -3.96 0.80 8.98
N GLY A 164 -4.24 0.49 10.24
CA GLY A 164 -5.54 0.03 10.71
C GLY A 164 -5.63 -1.50 10.78
N LEU A 165 -6.79 -1.99 11.22
CA LEU A 165 -7.06 -3.42 11.34
C LEU A 165 -7.28 -4.04 9.96
N PHE A 166 -6.54 -5.09 9.65
CA PHE A 166 -6.67 -5.90 8.44
C PHE A 166 -7.10 -7.32 8.76
N ASP A 167 -7.59 -8.03 7.73
CA ASP A 167 -7.87 -9.46 7.85
C ASP A 167 -6.54 -10.22 8.07
N PRO A 168 -6.43 -11.02 9.12
CA PRO A 168 -5.22 -11.82 9.39
C PRO A 168 -4.82 -12.75 8.23
N ALA A 169 -5.78 -13.20 7.42
CA ALA A 169 -5.51 -13.99 6.22
C ALA A 169 -4.64 -13.23 5.19
N LEU A 170 -4.68 -11.89 5.19
CA LEU A 170 -3.81 -11.07 4.35
C LEU A 170 -2.36 -11.23 4.80
N TYR A 171 -2.07 -11.07 6.10
CA TYR A 171 -0.71 -11.25 6.64
C TYR A 171 -0.18 -12.66 6.36
N GLU A 172 -1.00 -13.69 6.53
CA GLU A 172 -0.60 -15.06 6.22
C GLU A 172 -0.27 -15.22 4.73
N THR A 173 -1.09 -14.65 3.84
CA THR A 173 -0.86 -14.72 2.39
C THR A 173 0.44 -14.03 2.00
N GLU A 174 0.72 -12.86 2.58
CA GLU A 174 1.96 -12.10 2.33
C GLU A 174 3.19 -12.85 2.86
N VAL A 175 3.12 -13.37 4.09
CA VAL A 175 4.20 -14.20 4.67
C VAL A 175 4.48 -15.41 3.80
N ARG A 176 3.44 -16.15 3.37
CA ARG A 176 3.60 -17.32 2.49
C ARG A 176 4.24 -16.95 1.15
N ALA A 177 3.81 -15.85 0.54
CA ALA A 177 4.42 -15.34 -0.69
C ALA A 177 5.91 -15.05 -0.53
N LEU A 178 6.29 -14.37 0.57
CA LEU A 178 7.67 -13.95 0.85
C LEU A 178 8.61 -15.11 1.20
N ILE A 179 8.08 -16.23 1.71
CA ILE A 179 8.86 -17.44 1.98
C ILE A 179 8.73 -18.51 0.86
N GLY A 180 8.12 -18.14 -0.27
CA GLY A 180 8.03 -19.03 -1.45
C GLY A 180 7.01 -20.17 -1.33
N LEU A 181 6.05 -20.09 -0.41
CA LEU A 181 4.97 -21.07 -0.31
C LEU A 181 3.82 -20.75 -1.29
N PRO A 182 3.07 -21.75 -1.77
CA PRO A 182 1.92 -21.55 -2.64
C PRO A 182 0.86 -20.65 -1.99
N ILE A 183 0.33 -19.70 -2.75
CA ILE A 183 -0.75 -18.79 -2.34
C ILE A 183 -1.87 -18.80 -3.38
N ALA A 184 -3.09 -18.54 -2.92
CA ALA A 184 -4.26 -18.33 -3.77
C ALA A 184 -4.52 -16.81 -3.95
N ALA A 185 -3.50 -16.08 -4.42
CA ALA A 185 -3.55 -14.63 -4.63
C ALA A 185 -2.67 -14.26 -5.83
N LYS A 186 -2.98 -13.11 -6.46
CA LYS A 186 -2.11 -12.47 -7.44
C LYS A 186 -1.14 -11.54 -6.72
N VAL A 187 0.15 -11.62 -7.05
CA VAL A 187 1.16 -10.70 -6.54
C VAL A 187 1.38 -9.58 -7.56
N GLU A 188 1.23 -8.35 -7.11
CA GLU A 188 1.54 -7.14 -7.88
C GLU A 188 2.63 -6.33 -7.18
N THR A 189 3.30 -5.46 -7.93
CA THR A 189 4.24 -4.51 -7.35
C THR A 189 3.77 -3.07 -7.58
N PHE A 190 4.10 -2.19 -6.63
CA PHE A 190 3.83 -0.76 -6.73
C PHE A 190 5.07 0.06 -6.38
N GLN A 191 5.09 1.33 -6.80
CA GLN A 191 6.11 2.30 -6.41
C GLN A 191 5.67 3.00 -5.12
N ASP A 192 6.53 3.02 -4.11
CA ASP A 192 6.26 3.82 -2.90
C ASP A 192 6.37 5.32 -3.23
N GLU A 193 5.26 6.03 -3.03
CA GLU A 193 5.13 7.48 -3.24
C GLU A 193 4.95 8.24 -1.91
N GLY A 194 5.37 7.62 -0.80
CA GLY A 194 5.28 8.18 0.55
C GLY A 194 4.31 7.43 1.47
N ASP A 195 3.57 6.45 0.93
CA ASP A 195 2.62 5.66 1.72
C ASP A 195 3.32 4.72 2.70
N VAL A 196 4.46 4.17 2.30
CA VAL A 196 5.30 3.32 3.15
C VAL A 196 6.30 4.18 3.91
N PHE A 197 7.15 4.92 3.20
CA PHE A 197 8.09 5.84 3.80
C PHE A 197 7.88 7.28 3.31
N LEU A 198 7.66 8.20 4.25
CA LEU A 198 7.42 9.62 3.94
C LEU A 198 8.56 10.29 3.16
N LYS A 199 9.78 9.76 3.21
CA LYS A 199 10.90 10.27 2.39
C LYS A 199 10.64 10.17 0.88
N HIS A 200 9.73 9.28 0.44
CA HIS A 200 9.34 9.11 -0.94
C HIS A 200 8.15 9.98 -1.39
N ALA A 201 7.69 10.88 -0.53
CA ALA A 201 6.66 11.87 -0.87
C ALA A 201 7.03 12.75 -2.08
N ASP A 202 8.32 12.85 -2.40
CA ASP A 202 8.83 13.53 -3.59
C ASP A 202 8.43 12.85 -4.92
N ARG A 203 8.08 11.57 -4.87
CA ARG A 203 7.60 10.78 -6.01
C ARG A 203 6.10 10.93 -6.25
N ALA A 204 5.35 11.37 -5.22
CA ALA A 204 3.90 11.48 -5.30
C ALA A 204 3.47 12.52 -6.35
N LYS A 205 2.59 12.12 -7.26
CA LYS A 205 1.99 13.01 -8.27
C LYS A 205 0.64 13.58 -7.83
N ILE A 206 0.02 12.94 -6.84
CA ILE A 206 -1.25 13.34 -6.24
C ILE A 206 -1.06 13.39 -4.73
N LEU A 207 -1.51 14.47 -4.11
CA LEU A 207 -1.45 14.63 -2.65
C LEU A 207 -2.86 14.72 -2.07
N PRO A 208 -3.15 14.08 -0.94
CA PRO A 208 -4.46 14.10 -0.31
C PRO A 208 -4.98 15.53 -0.08
N GLY A 209 -6.19 15.84 -0.61
CA GLY A 209 -6.83 17.13 -0.43
C GLY A 209 -6.18 18.30 -1.19
N VAL A 210 -5.31 18.06 -2.17
CA VAL A 210 -4.71 19.09 -3.01
C VAL A 210 -5.26 18.98 -4.44
N ASP A 211 -6.10 19.93 -4.84
CA ASP A 211 -6.64 19.99 -6.19
C ASP A 211 -5.71 20.77 -7.14
N MET A 212 -5.06 20.05 -8.03
CA MET A 212 -4.19 20.60 -9.07
C MET A 212 -4.80 20.45 -10.47
N SER A 213 -6.10 20.17 -10.60
CA SER A 213 -6.75 19.88 -11.90
C SER A 213 -6.68 21.05 -12.88
N LYS A 214 -6.62 22.29 -12.38
CA LYS A 214 -6.55 23.53 -13.18
C LYS A 214 -5.14 23.95 -13.56
N LEU A 215 -4.11 23.24 -13.14
CA LEU A 215 -2.73 23.52 -13.46
C LEU A 215 -2.30 22.81 -14.77
N SER A 216 -1.44 23.43 -15.57
CA SER A 216 -0.75 22.75 -16.66
C SER A 216 0.22 21.69 -16.11
N PRO A 217 0.72 20.74 -16.93
CA PRO A 217 1.72 19.77 -16.47
C PRO A 217 2.93 20.44 -15.81
N GLU A 218 3.47 21.49 -16.41
CA GLU A 218 4.64 22.23 -15.92
C GLU A 218 4.34 22.95 -14.59
N GLN A 219 3.13 23.52 -14.48
CA GLN A 219 2.68 24.14 -13.23
C GLN A 219 2.48 23.11 -12.11
N ARG A 220 2.02 21.88 -12.42
CA ARG A 220 1.91 20.79 -11.46
C ARG A 220 3.28 20.36 -10.94
N ASP A 221 4.25 20.19 -11.83
CA ASP A 221 5.61 19.83 -11.44
C ASP A 221 6.23 20.94 -10.57
N ALA A 222 6.01 22.21 -10.91
CA ALA A 222 6.45 23.34 -10.09
C ALA A 222 5.77 23.36 -8.70
N ALA A 223 4.48 23.01 -8.63
CA ALA A 223 3.75 22.89 -7.37
C ALA A 223 4.33 21.77 -6.50
N LEU A 224 4.51 20.57 -7.06
CA LEU A 224 5.07 19.41 -6.37
C LEU A 224 6.49 19.69 -5.87
N HIS A 225 7.32 20.35 -6.67
CA HIS A 225 8.65 20.77 -6.25
C HIS A 225 8.58 21.71 -5.03
N LYS A 226 7.68 22.71 -5.03
CA LYS A 226 7.50 23.61 -3.89
C LYS A 226 6.99 22.88 -2.66
N PHE A 227 6.05 21.93 -2.81
CA PHE A 227 5.53 21.15 -1.68
C PHE A 227 6.60 20.28 -1.02
N ASN A 228 7.59 19.80 -1.78
CA ASN A 228 8.70 19.02 -1.27
C ASN A 228 9.84 19.88 -0.71
N ALA A 229 9.95 21.14 -1.13
CA ALA A 229 10.99 22.06 -0.64
C ALA A 229 10.56 22.84 0.62
N GLU A 230 9.28 23.14 0.80
CA GLU A 230 8.77 23.97 1.88
C GLU A 230 8.33 23.12 3.08
N SER A 231 8.83 23.47 4.29
CA SER A 231 8.42 22.79 5.54
C SER A 231 7.05 23.26 6.01
N CYS A 232 6.24 22.33 6.52
CA CYS A 232 4.97 22.65 7.16
C CYS A 232 5.21 23.30 8.53
N THR A 233 4.51 24.41 8.81
CA THR A 233 4.65 25.15 10.06
C THR A 233 3.71 24.68 11.17
N CYS A 234 3.07 23.50 11.02
CA CYS A 234 2.21 22.91 12.06
C CYS A 234 2.99 22.31 13.24
N GLY A 235 4.33 22.24 13.15
CA GLY A 235 5.20 21.62 14.17
C GLY A 235 5.60 20.18 13.89
N CYS A 236 5.10 19.56 12.82
CA CYS A 236 5.39 18.17 12.47
C CYS A 236 6.81 17.93 11.91
N LYS A 237 7.57 18.99 11.58
CA LYS A 237 8.90 18.93 10.94
C LYS A 237 8.93 18.28 9.55
N PHE A 238 7.78 18.02 8.94
CA PHE A 238 7.65 17.47 7.59
C PHE A 238 7.60 18.57 6.54
N THR A 239 7.93 18.23 5.28
CA THR A 239 7.60 19.08 4.13
C THR A 239 6.08 19.19 3.97
N LEU A 240 5.60 20.12 3.14
CA LEU A 240 4.16 20.21 2.84
C LEU A 240 3.65 18.91 2.21
N ALA A 241 4.41 18.30 1.28
CA ALA A 241 4.05 17.03 0.66
C ALA A 241 3.95 15.90 1.69
N GLN A 242 4.99 15.73 2.52
CA GLN A 242 5.00 14.73 3.59
C GLN A 242 3.85 14.95 4.58
N CYS A 243 3.60 16.20 4.97
CA CYS A 243 2.52 16.52 5.89
C CYS A 243 1.14 16.20 5.29
N ARG A 244 0.92 16.40 3.99
CA ARG A 244 -0.34 16.03 3.32
C ARG A 244 -0.55 14.52 3.28
N ILE A 245 0.51 13.72 3.12
CA ILE A 245 0.44 12.26 3.14
C ILE A 245 0.24 11.75 4.58
N TYR A 246 1.02 12.28 5.53
CA TYR A 246 1.00 11.85 6.93
C TYR A 246 -0.30 12.22 7.66
N ASP A 247 -0.74 13.48 7.48
CA ASP A 247 -1.92 14.06 8.12
C ASP A 247 -2.75 14.85 7.11
N ALA A 248 -3.61 14.13 6.41
CA ALA A 248 -4.53 14.74 5.44
C ALA A 248 -5.49 15.76 6.04
N ALA A 249 -5.70 15.76 7.37
CA ALA A 249 -6.55 16.71 8.08
C ALA A 249 -5.81 18.00 8.50
N CYS A 250 -4.47 18.05 8.38
CA CYS A 250 -3.68 19.21 8.76
C CYS A 250 -4.10 20.48 7.99
N GLN A 251 -4.77 21.39 8.66
CA GLN A 251 -5.27 22.64 8.05
C GLN A 251 -4.14 23.57 7.60
N THR A 252 -3.01 23.56 8.30
CA THR A 252 -1.84 24.38 7.97
C THR A 252 -1.27 24.00 6.61
N SER A 253 -1.00 22.71 6.38
CA SER A 253 -0.51 22.24 5.10
C SER A 253 -1.55 22.38 3.99
N GLN A 254 -2.83 22.14 4.29
CA GLN A 254 -3.93 22.31 3.33
C GLN A 254 -4.06 23.75 2.84
N LYS A 255 -4.07 24.71 3.77
CA LYS A 255 -4.13 26.14 3.44
C LYS A 255 -2.92 26.54 2.57
N ARG A 256 -1.73 26.16 2.99
CA ARG A 256 -0.49 26.54 2.32
C ARG A 256 -0.37 25.95 0.91
N THR A 257 -0.71 24.68 0.72
CA THR A 257 -0.71 24.04 -0.60
C THR A 257 -1.76 24.67 -1.51
N THR A 258 -2.92 25.04 -1.01
CA THR A 258 -3.97 25.75 -1.77
C THR A 258 -3.49 27.13 -2.24
N GLU A 259 -2.79 27.89 -1.39
CA GLU A 259 -2.19 29.19 -1.76
C GLU A 259 -1.18 29.04 -2.90
N ILE A 260 -0.30 28.03 -2.82
CA ILE A 260 0.71 27.76 -3.87
C ILE A 260 0.04 27.40 -5.18
N VAL A 261 -0.96 26.51 -5.17
CA VAL A 261 -1.72 26.14 -6.38
C VAL A 261 -2.39 27.36 -6.99
N LYS A 262 -3.05 28.20 -6.16
CA LYS A 262 -3.70 29.43 -6.61
C LYS A 262 -2.71 30.46 -7.19
N ALA A 263 -1.51 30.54 -6.64
CA ALA A 263 -0.47 31.43 -7.17
C ALA A 263 0.02 30.95 -8.54
N LEU A 264 0.26 29.65 -8.69
CA LEU A 264 0.73 29.04 -9.95
C LEU A 264 -0.35 29.10 -11.06
N SER A 265 -1.62 28.91 -10.71
CA SER A 265 -2.72 28.98 -11.70
C SER A 265 -2.93 30.38 -12.31
N LYS A 266 -2.40 31.43 -11.66
CA LYS A 266 -2.44 32.82 -12.18
C LYS A 266 -1.22 33.17 -13.05
N GLN A 267 -0.18 32.35 -13.04
CA GLN A 267 0.98 32.55 -13.88
C GLN A 267 0.68 31.99 -15.28
N GLU A 268 0.85 32.82 -16.29
CA GLU A 268 0.75 32.39 -17.68
C GLU A 268 1.82 31.31 -17.92
N SER A 269 1.42 30.16 -18.49
CA SER A 269 2.36 29.08 -18.77
C SER A 269 3.45 29.61 -19.68
N PRO A 270 4.76 29.33 -19.43
CA PRO A 270 5.82 29.69 -20.35
C PRO A 270 5.47 29.13 -21.72
N GLN A 271 5.28 30.01 -22.71
CA GLN A 271 5.12 29.56 -24.10
C GLN A 271 6.37 28.76 -24.50
N PRO A 272 6.22 27.55 -25.09
CA PRO A 272 7.37 26.85 -25.62
C PRO A 272 8.06 27.77 -26.60
N ALA A 273 9.37 27.97 -26.45
CA ALA A 273 10.18 28.84 -27.25
C ALA A 273 9.95 28.53 -28.75
N LYS A 274 9.31 29.46 -29.46
CA LYS A 274 9.13 29.44 -30.90
C LYS A 274 10.40 29.96 -31.59
N ASP A 275 11.55 29.37 -31.26
CA ASP A 275 12.80 29.64 -31.98
C ASP A 275 13.67 28.39 -31.99
N ALA A 276 13.24 27.38 -32.76
CA ALA A 276 14.18 26.51 -33.42
C ALA A 276 14.46 27.16 -34.79
N GLY A 277 15.35 28.15 -34.77
CA GLY A 277 15.79 28.86 -35.93
C GLY A 277 16.36 27.91 -36.98
N LYS A 278 16.08 28.27 -38.23
CA LYS A 278 16.65 27.76 -39.46
C LYS A 278 18.09 27.25 -39.27
N ILE A 279 18.25 25.93 -39.33
CA ILE A 279 19.55 25.32 -39.58
C ILE A 279 19.84 25.63 -41.07
N SER A 280 20.75 26.59 -41.32
CA SER A 280 21.35 26.81 -42.63
C SER A 280 22.15 25.58 -43.03
N GLU A 281 21.79 24.97 -44.14
CA GLU A 281 22.56 23.90 -44.79
C GLU A 281 24.01 24.32 -44.99
N PRO A 282 25.00 23.49 -44.63
CA PRO A 282 26.39 23.75 -45.04
C PRO A 282 26.56 23.37 -46.50
N THR A 283 26.91 24.37 -47.30
CA THR A 283 27.32 24.27 -48.70
C THR A 283 28.46 23.25 -48.86
N ALA A 284 28.24 22.24 -49.66
CA ALA A 284 29.24 21.25 -50.02
C ALA A 284 30.30 21.87 -50.91
N THR A 285 31.56 21.90 -50.48
CA THR A 285 32.74 22.19 -51.30
C THR A 285 33.27 20.88 -51.89
N PRO A 286 33.54 20.79 -53.21
CA PRO A 286 34.05 19.57 -53.80
C PRO A 286 35.53 19.38 -53.45
N ALA A 287 35.87 18.23 -52.89
CA ALA A 287 37.24 17.82 -52.67
C ALA A 287 37.85 17.32 -54.00
N SER A 288 38.89 18.01 -54.47
CA SER A 288 39.78 17.56 -55.49
C SER A 288 40.65 16.40 -55.01
N GLY A 289 40.68 15.33 -55.82
CA GLY A 289 41.48 14.15 -55.56
C GLY A 289 42.95 14.34 -55.74
N GLU A 290 43.72 13.59 -54.96
CA GLU A 290 45.08 13.18 -55.37
C GLU A 290 45.46 11.92 -54.59
N SER A 291 45.69 10.85 -55.34
CA SER A 291 46.29 9.60 -54.84
C SER A 291 47.79 9.64 -55.02
N PRO A 292 48.60 9.10 -54.15
CA PRO A 292 49.88 8.54 -54.45
C PRO A 292 49.92 7.03 -54.42
N LYS A 293 50.42 6.47 -55.52
CA LYS A 293 51.09 5.16 -55.62
C LYS A 293 52.62 5.38 -55.48
N PRO A 294 53.38 4.30 -55.36
CA PRO A 294 53.14 2.87 -55.13
C PRO A 294 53.43 2.40 -53.69
#